data_69a7a7efead6e34873f69a46f2ceb06a
#
_entry.id   69a7a7efead6e34873f69a46f2ceb06a
#
_cell.length_a   1.000
_cell.length_b   1.000
_cell.length_c   1.000
_cell.angle_alpha   90.00
_cell.angle_beta   90.00
_cell.angle_gamma   90.00
#
_symmetry.space_group_name_H-M   'P 1'
#
loop_
_entity.id
_entity.type
_entity.pdbx_description
1 polymer ?
#
loop_
_entity_poly.entity_id
_entity_poly.type
_entity_poly.pdbx_seq_one_letter_code
_entity_poly.pdbx_strand_id
1 'polypeptide(L)'
;MKILFALPGLHRFGRGAEVVFESVAQQIALRGEHHVTLVGSGDARSDRAYEFIHVPAASRERFEDWPKAPFLRHEFMYEDLTFAVGVAALPAVAQADVTMTCSYPYTNWALRRPRLGRRRPPHVFVTQNGDWAAQQQGAEPRFFSCEGLICTNPLYFERNRDRWNSTLIPNGVDPARFFPGPQRKTELGLPTDRPVVLMVSALESGKRVIEAMRAMADVPDAHLVVAGDGPLRAEVDRLAADLLPGRFMRATFRHEQMPDLYRSADLFLHTKIRESFGNVYVEALSCGTPIVAHDDEVTRWILGEHAILVDTELQAALTEAIVGELKTRGPNAASANWAHRRYSWEVVAGKYLDFFGEVVRSTP
;
A
#
# COMPACT_ATOMS: atom_id res chain seq x y z
N MET A 1 25.21 -7.69 -2.23
CA MET A 1 24.52 -8.27 -1.04
C MET A 1 23.53 -9.34 -1.50
N LYS A 2 23.28 -10.34 -0.65
CA LYS A 2 22.18 -11.30 -0.77
C LYS A 2 21.03 -10.82 0.10
N ILE A 3 19.94 -10.39 -0.51
CA ILE A 3 18.78 -9.76 0.15
C ILE A 3 17.59 -10.71 0.06
N LEU A 4 16.97 -11.03 1.20
CA LEU A 4 15.82 -11.93 1.24
C LEU A 4 14.59 -11.20 1.78
N PHE A 5 13.52 -11.21 0.99
CA PHE A 5 12.20 -10.71 1.35
C PHE A 5 11.27 -11.88 1.63
N ALA A 6 10.49 -11.83 2.70
CA ALA A 6 9.53 -12.87 3.01
C ALA A 6 8.17 -12.28 3.41
N LEU A 7 7.11 -12.70 2.69
CA LEU A 7 5.74 -12.31 2.99
C LEU A 7 4.77 -13.39 2.47
N PRO A 8 3.82 -13.89 3.26
CA PRO A 8 2.94 -15.00 2.88
C PRO A 8 2.21 -14.80 1.55
N GLY A 9 1.76 -13.57 1.26
CA GLY A 9 0.93 -13.28 0.08
C GLY A 9 1.67 -13.07 -1.24
N LEU A 10 3.01 -13.07 -1.26
CA LEU A 10 3.78 -12.79 -2.48
C LEU A 10 3.44 -13.77 -3.61
N HIS A 11 3.25 -13.23 -4.82
CA HIS A 11 2.83 -13.92 -6.04
C HIS A 11 1.45 -14.59 -5.98
N ARG A 12 0.75 -14.47 -4.84
CA ARG A 12 -0.59 -15.01 -4.66
C ARG A 12 -1.66 -13.90 -4.66
N PHE A 13 -1.34 -12.75 -4.04
CA PHE A 13 -2.24 -11.62 -3.91
C PHE A 13 -1.60 -10.34 -4.42
N GLY A 14 -2.40 -9.44 -5.00
CA GLY A 14 -1.97 -8.10 -5.42
C GLY A 14 -2.34 -7.02 -4.42
N ARG A 15 -2.09 -7.24 -3.10
CA ARG A 15 -2.37 -6.24 -2.06
C ARG A 15 -1.23 -5.22 -1.98
N GLY A 16 -1.46 -4.10 -1.29
CA GLY A 16 -0.48 -3.02 -1.20
C GLY A 16 0.91 -3.44 -0.72
N ALA A 17 1.00 -4.29 0.30
CA ALA A 17 2.27 -4.77 0.83
C ALA A 17 3.02 -5.68 -0.17
N GLU A 18 2.31 -6.60 -0.82
CA GLU A 18 2.88 -7.49 -1.83
C GLU A 18 3.41 -6.71 -3.02
N VAL A 19 2.66 -5.71 -3.51
CA VAL A 19 3.09 -4.84 -4.61
C VAL A 19 4.38 -4.09 -4.24
N VAL A 20 4.50 -3.58 -3.02
CA VAL A 20 5.71 -2.90 -2.56
C VAL A 20 6.90 -3.86 -2.55
N PHE A 21 6.75 -5.06 -1.97
CA PHE A 21 7.82 -6.04 -1.88
C PHE A 21 8.28 -6.51 -3.25
N GLU A 22 7.35 -6.86 -4.15
CA GLU A 22 7.66 -7.26 -5.52
C GLU A 22 8.34 -6.14 -6.30
N SER A 23 7.85 -4.90 -6.19
CA SER A 23 8.40 -3.76 -6.93
C SER A 23 9.79 -3.36 -6.46
N VAL A 24 10.02 -3.28 -5.16
CA VAL A 24 11.35 -2.98 -4.58
C VAL A 24 12.34 -4.08 -4.95
N ALA A 25 11.96 -5.34 -4.80
CA ALA A 25 12.81 -6.48 -5.16
C ALA A 25 13.17 -6.49 -6.64
N GLN A 26 12.20 -6.23 -7.52
CA GLN A 26 12.41 -6.15 -8.97
C GLN A 26 13.40 -5.04 -9.33
N GLN A 27 13.23 -3.85 -8.78
CA GLN A 27 14.13 -2.72 -9.05
C GLN A 27 15.54 -2.95 -8.54
N ILE A 28 15.69 -3.58 -7.37
CA ILE A 28 17.00 -3.93 -6.84
C ILE A 28 17.68 -4.99 -7.73
N ALA A 29 16.93 -6.04 -8.11
CA ALA A 29 17.47 -7.12 -8.93
C ALA A 29 17.88 -6.65 -10.34
N LEU A 30 17.11 -5.73 -10.95
CA LEU A 30 17.43 -5.14 -12.27
C LEU A 30 18.74 -4.37 -12.30
N ARG A 31 19.27 -3.90 -11.16
CA ARG A 31 20.59 -3.27 -11.10
C ARG A 31 21.74 -4.25 -11.32
N GLY A 32 21.50 -5.56 -11.15
CA GLY A 32 22.49 -6.62 -11.40
C GLY A 32 23.63 -6.74 -10.36
N GLU A 33 23.66 -5.87 -9.36
CA GLU A 33 24.73 -5.83 -8.34
C GLU A 33 24.41 -6.66 -7.09
N HIS A 34 23.17 -7.08 -6.94
CA HIS A 34 22.66 -7.73 -5.75
C HIS A 34 21.88 -9.00 -6.10
N HIS A 35 22.01 -10.03 -5.27
CA HIS A 35 21.19 -11.24 -5.38
C HIS A 35 19.94 -11.06 -4.51
N VAL A 36 18.78 -11.05 -5.14
CA VAL A 36 17.50 -10.81 -4.48
C VAL A 36 16.64 -12.07 -4.53
N THR A 37 16.20 -12.52 -3.37
CA THR A 37 15.30 -13.67 -3.23
C THR A 37 13.99 -13.24 -2.57
N LEU A 38 12.87 -13.52 -3.22
CA LEU A 38 11.53 -13.40 -2.64
C LEU A 38 11.04 -14.77 -2.17
N VAL A 39 10.45 -14.80 -0.96
CA VAL A 39 9.83 -15.98 -0.39
C VAL A 39 8.34 -15.71 -0.17
N GLY A 40 7.48 -16.50 -0.81
CA GLY A 40 6.04 -16.32 -0.76
C GLY A 40 5.27 -17.62 -1.02
N SER A 41 3.93 -17.56 -0.97
CA SER A 41 3.08 -18.75 -1.16
C SER A 41 2.43 -18.87 -2.54
N GLY A 42 2.71 -17.95 -3.44
CA GLY A 42 2.26 -18.02 -4.82
C GLY A 42 3.24 -18.78 -5.74
N ASP A 43 2.99 -18.74 -7.03
CA ASP A 43 3.78 -19.41 -8.04
C ASP A 43 4.94 -18.54 -8.55
N ALA A 44 6.04 -19.17 -8.92
CA ALA A 44 7.16 -18.47 -9.54
C ALA A 44 6.74 -17.87 -10.90
N ARG A 45 7.24 -16.67 -11.20
CA ARG A 45 6.99 -15.96 -12.46
C ARG A 45 8.29 -15.79 -13.24
N SER A 46 8.28 -16.15 -14.51
CA SER A 46 9.47 -16.14 -15.38
C SER A 46 9.89 -14.73 -15.83
N ASP A 47 9.02 -13.72 -15.68
CA ASP A 47 9.22 -12.34 -16.09
C ASP A 47 9.89 -11.47 -14.99
N ARG A 48 10.40 -12.10 -13.93
CA ARG A 48 11.02 -11.39 -12.79
C ARG A 48 12.54 -11.55 -12.79
N ALA A 49 13.23 -10.47 -12.38
CA ALA A 49 14.68 -10.43 -12.29
C ALA A 49 15.22 -11.02 -10.96
N TYR A 50 14.35 -11.23 -9.97
CA TYR A 50 14.70 -11.85 -8.69
C TYR A 50 14.41 -13.34 -8.67
N GLU A 51 15.09 -14.07 -7.77
CA GLU A 51 14.77 -15.46 -7.47
C GLU A 51 13.49 -15.55 -6.62
N PHE A 52 12.63 -16.53 -6.89
CA PHE A 52 11.45 -16.79 -6.09
C PHE A 52 11.48 -18.18 -5.47
N ILE A 53 11.25 -18.26 -4.17
CA ILE A 53 11.13 -19.50 -3.42
C ILE A 53 9.68 -19.64 -2.93
N HIS A 54 9.02 -20.70 -3.40
CA HIS A 54 7.69 -21.05 -2.92
C HIS A 54 7.75 -21.68 -1.54
N VAL A 55 6.98 -21.14 -0.60
CA VAL A 55 6.74 -21.71 0.73
C VAL A 55 5.23 -21.79 0.94
N PRO A 56 4.67 -22.99 1.17
CA PRO A 56 3.24 -23.14 1.39
C PRO A 56 2.76 -22.33 2.60
N ALA A 57 1.62 -21.67 2.45
CA ALA A 57 0.87 -21.04 3.54
C ALA A 57 -0.59 -21.46 3.44
N ALA A 58 -1.20 -21.79 4.56
CA ALA A 58 -2.63 -22.02 4.60
C ALA A 58 -3.36 -20.68 4.43
N SER A 59 -4.36 -20.69 3.55
CA SER A 59 -5.16 -19.50 3.25
C SER A 59 -5.92 -19.01 4.49
N ARG A 60 -5.94 -17.70 4.72
CA ARG A 60 -6.61 -17.08 5.88
C ARG A 60 -8.11 -17.35 5.90
N GLU A 61 -8.75 -17.49 4.75
CA GLU A 61 -10.18 -17.78 4.63
C GLU A 61 -10.57 -19.12 5.31
N ARG A 62 -9.61 -20.04 5.45
CA ARG A 62 -9.83 -21.31 6.20
C ARG A 62 -9.97 -21.09 7.70
N PHE A 63 -9.57 -19.94 8.22
CA PHE A 63 -9.46 -19.65 9.64
C PHE A 63 -10.46 -18.59 10.13
N GLU A 64 -11.38 -18.12 9.28
CA GLU A 64 -12.40 -17.12 9.64
C GLU A 64 -13.22 -17.56 10.85
N ASP A 65 -13.62 -18.84 10.89
CA ASP A 65 -14.43 -19.43 11.97
C ASP A 65 -13.59 -20.15 13.05
N TRP A 66 -12.25 -20.08 12.97
CA TRP A 66 -11.39 -20.76 13.93
C TRP A 66 -11.35 -20.03 15.29
N PRO A 67 -11.12 -20.80 16.40
CA PRO A 67 -11.04 -20.22 17.74
C PRO A 67 -9.96 -19.13 17.80
N LYS A 68 -10.30 -17.97 18.35
CA LYS A 68 -9.33 -16.91 18.65
C LYS A 68 -8.67 -17.21 19.99
N ALA A 69 -7.34 -17.32 19.97
CA ALA A 69 -6.51 -17.62 21.14
C ALA A 69 -5.39 -16.57 21.27
N PRO A 70 -4.75 -16.44 22.44
CA PRO A 70 -3.53 -15.65 22.55
C PRO A 70 -2.53 -16.06 21.45
N PHE A 71 -1.91 -15.09 20.78
CA PHE A 71 -1.01 -15.26 19.61
C PHE A 71 -1.67 -15.77 18.31
N LEU A 72 -2.98 -16.02 18.29
CA LEU A 72 -3.78 -16.45 17.13
C LEU A 72 -5.13 -15.71 17.12
N ARG A 73 -5.08 -14.37 17.24
CA ARG A 73 -6.28 -13.53 17.42
C ARG A 73 -7.03 -13.22 16.13
N HIS A 74 -6.36 -13.37 15.00
CA HIS A 74 -6.88 -13.05 13.66
C HIS A 74 -6.49 -14.15 12.68
N GLU A 75 -7.29 -14.35 11.65
CA GLU A 75 -7.08 -15.34 10.59
C GLU A 75 -5.73 -15.18 9.88
N PHE A 76 -5.23 -13.96 9.71
CA PHE A 76 -3.91 -13.72 9.13
C PHE A 76 -2.75 -14.26 10.00
N MET A 77 -2.94 -14.40 11.31
CA MET A 77 -1.91 -14.97 12.19
C MET A 77 -1.73 -16.48 11.96
N TYR A 78 -2.79 -17.18 11.59
CA TYR A 78 -2.71 -18.60 11.19
C TYR A 78 -1.99 -18.75 9.83
N GLU A 79 -2.31 -17.87 8.85
CA GLU A 79 -1.60 -17.82 7.58
C GLU A 79 -0.10 -17.54 7.80
N ASP A 80 0.23 -16.54 8.63
CA ASP A 80 1.61 -16.18 8.98
C ASP A 80 2.34 -17.31 9.70
N LEU A 81 1.69 -18.01 10.66
CA LEU A 81 2.27 -19.14 11.38
C LEU A 81 2.62 -20.30 10.44
N THR A 82 1.68 -20.70 9.58
CA THR A 82 1.91 -21.82 8.65
C THR A 82 3.03 -21.50 7.64
N PHE A 83 3.09 -20.28 7.15
CA PHE A 83 4.18 -19.79 6.30
C PHE A 83 5.52 -19.77 7.05
N ALA A 84 5.55 -19.23 8.25
CA ALA A 84 6.75 -19.08 9.07
C ALA A 84 7.46 -20.40 9.38
N VAL A 85 6.73 -21.50 9.51
CA VAL A 85 7.31 -22.85 9.71
C VAL A 85 8.19 -23.23 8.50
N GLY A 86 7.68 -23.01 7.28
CA GLY A 86 8.45 -23.25 6.06
C GLY A 86 9.65 -22.31 5.93
N VAL A 87 9.44 -21.00 6.15
CA VAL A 87 10.52 -19.98 6.13
C VAL A 87 11.65 -20.34 7.11
N ALA A 88 11.30 -20.78 8.31
CA ALA A 88 12.28 -21.19 9.32
C ALA A 88 13.20 -22.32 8.85
N ALA A 89 12.74 -23.21 7.98
CA ALA A 89 13.50 -24.34 7.44
C ALA A 89 14.41 -23.95 6.26
N LEU A 90 14.22 -22.78 5.63
CA LEU A 90 14.94 -22.40 4.41
C LEU A 90 16.43 -22.14 4.65
N PRO A 91 17.34 -22.83 3.91
CA PRO A 91 18.77 -22.51 3.93
C PRO A 91 19.07 -21.08 3.45
N ALA A 92 18.30 -20.54 2.50
CA ALA A 92 18.44 -19.21 1.94
C ALA A 92 18.40 -18.11 3.02
N VAL A 93 17.60 -18.28 4.08
CA VAL A 93 17.57 -17.33 5.21
C VAL A 93 18.93 -17.25 5.93
N ALA A 94 19.67 -18.36 6.01
CA ALA A 94 21.00 -18.37 6.64
C ALA A 94 22.11 -17.81 5.75
N GLN A 95 21.87 -17.75 4.46
CA GLN A 95 22.83 -17.31 3.45
C GLN A 95 22.63 -15.84 3.06
N ALA A 96 21.53 -15.23 3.50
CA ALA A 96 21.26 -13.82 3.26
C ALA A 96 22.20 -12.92 4.07
N ASP A 97 22.53 -11.77 3.51
CA ASP A 97 23.24 -10.69 4.21
C ASP A 97 22.25 -9.84 5.02
N VAL A 98 21.01 -9.73 4.55
CA VAL A 98 19.90 -9.05 5.22
C VAL A 98 18.57 -9.71 4.87
N THR A 99 17.65 -9.74 5.84
CA THR A 99 16.26 -10.24 5.63
C THR A 99 15.25 -9.13 5.88
N MET A 100 14.09 -9.17 5.19
CA MET A 100 13.02 -8.21 5.37
C MET A 100 11.64 -8.87 5.40
N THR A 101 10.76 -8.35 6.26
CA THR A 101 9.31 -8.64 6.28
C THR A 101 8.50 -7.45 6.77
N CYS A 102 7.20 -7.45 6.50
CA CYS A 102 6.20 -6.61 7.19
C CYS A 102 5.18 -7.48 7.95
N SER A 103 5.40 -8.80 8.03
CA SER A 103 4.52 -9.74 8.71
C SER A 103 5.00 -10.02 10.13
N TYR A 104 4.10 -9.91 11.09
CA TYR A 104 4.34 -10.14 12.51
C TYR A 104 3.15 -10.92 13.11
N PRO A 105 3.37 -11.89 14.02
CA PRO A 105 4.64 -12.17 14.72
C PRO A 105 5.51 -13.26 14.09
N TYR A 106 4.96 -14.26 13.43
CA TYR A 106 5.63 -15.54 13.17
C TYR A 106 6.72 -15.46 12.11
N THR A 107 6.47 -14.78 10.98
CA THR A 107 7.50 -14.59 9.94
C THR A 107 8.67 -13.77 10.47
N ASN A 108 8.41 -12.70 11.25
CA ASN A 108 9.46 -11.93 11.93
C ASN A 108 10.30 -12.82 12.85
N TRP A 109 9.65 -13.66 13.68
CA TRP A 109 10.37 -14.56 14.58
C TRP A 109 11.14 -15.64 13.83
N ALA A 110 10.60 -16.21 12.76
CA ALA A 110 11.28 -17.21 11.94
C ALA A 110 12.56 -16.67 11.30
N LEU A 111 12.52 -15.45 10.75
CA LEU A 111 13.68 -14.78 10.16
C LEU A 111 14.74 -14.41 11.21
N ARG A 112 14.33 -14.13 12.43
CA ARG A 112 15.18 -13.72 13.55
C ARG A 112 15.58 -14.84 14.50
N ARG A 113 15.18 -16.10 14.25
CA ARG A 113 15.50 -17.21 15.16
C ARG A 113 17.03 -17.37 15.32
N PRO A 114 17.52 -17.63 16.55
CA PRO A 114 18.92 -17.98 16.78
C PRO A 114 19.33 -19.22 16.00
N ARG A 115 20.57 -19.26 15.52
CA ARG A 115 21.16 -20.40 14.79
C ARG A 115 22.41 -20.90 15.50
N LEU A 116 22.45 -22.18 15.82
CA LEU A 116 23.62 -22.79 16.46
C LEU A 116 24.85 -22.67 15.53
N GLY A 117 25.94 -22.10 16.05
CA GLY A 117 27.23 -22.03 15.35
C GLY A 117 27.26 -21.09 14.12
N ARG A 118 26.21 -20.30 13.88
CA ARG A 118 26.16 -19.34 12.78
C ARG A 118 25.54 -18.02 13.22
N ARG A 119 26.09 -16.92 12.73
CA ARG A 119 25.48 -15.62 12.86
C ARG A 119 24.17 -15.59 12.06
N ARG A 120 23.10 -15.04 12.64
CA ARG A 120 21.88 -14.78 11.86
C ARG A 120 22.05 -13.45 11.08
N PRO A 121 21.49 -13.33 9.88
CA PRO A 121 21.47 -12.06 9.17
C PRO A 121 20.69 -11.00 9.96
N PRO A 122 21.07 -9.71 9.89
CA PRO A 122 20.25 -8.63 10.39
C PRO A 122 18.89 -8.62 9.69
N HIS A 123 17.88 -8.17 10.44
CA HIS A 123 16.50 -8.20 10.01
C HIS A 123 15.93 -6.78 9.94
N VAL A 124 15.34 -6.43 8.81
CA VAL A 124 14.61 -5.18 8.59
C VAL A 124 13.10 -5.45 8.63
N PHE A 125 12.38 -4.64 9.37
CA PHE A 125 10.92 -4.66 9.38
C PHE A 125 10.36 -3.41 8.70
N VAL A 126 9.26 -3.56 7.93
CA VAL A 126 8.61 -2.45 7.22
C VAL A 126 7.19 -2.26 7.75
N THR A 127 6.79 -1.03 8.04
CA THR A 127 5.48 -0.71 8.64
C THR A 127 4.33 -0.65 7.61
N GLN A 128 4.30 -1.56 6.62
CA GLN A 128 3.26 -1.57 5.58
C GLN A 128 1.85 -1.76 6.15
N ASN A 129 1.73 -2.56 7.21
CA ASN A 129 0.46 -2.84 7.89
C ASN A 129 0.33 -2.08 9.23
N GLY A 130 1.00 -0.92 9.34
CA GLY A 130 1.08 -0.15 10.58
C GLY A 130 2.34 -0.45 11.40
N ASP A 131 2.59 0.39 12.41
CA ASP A 131 3.75 0.30 13.30
C ASP A 131 3.44 -0.32 14.66
N TRP A 132 2.24 -0.90 14.83
CA TRP A 132 1.75 -1.44 16.10
C TRP A 132 2.69 -2.48 16.74
N ALA A 133 3.35 -3.30 15.93
CA ALA A 133 4.32 -4.28 16.41
C ALA A 133 5.54 -3.60 17.04
N ALA A 134 6.06 -2.54 16.40
CA ALA A 134 7.24 -1.80 16.86
C ALA A 134 7.01 -1.03 18.16
N GLN A 135 5.76 -0.74 18.51
CA GLN A 135 5.40 -0.05 19.76
C GLN A 135 5.52 -0.93 20.99
N GLN A 136 5.59 -2.24 20.82
CA GLN A 136 5.75 -3.25 21.87
C GLN A 136 4.68 -3.20 22.97
N GLN A 137 3.49 -2.74 22.63
CA GLN A 137 2.35 -2.72 23.55
C GLN A 137 1.52 -4.00 23.39
N GLY A 138 1.20 -4.67 24.47
CA GLY A 138 0.43 -5.90 24.49
C GLY A 138 1.27 -7.18 24.60
N ALA A 139 0.62 -8.34 24.50
CA ALA A 139 1.22 -9.64 24.78
C ALA A 139 2.28 -10.04 23.75
N GLU A 140 1.92 -10.01 22.46
CA GLU A 140 2.81 -10.42 21.37
C GLU A 140 3.80 -9.31 20.97
N PRO A 141 3.40 -8.03 20.84
CA PRO A 141 4.31 -6.96 20.40
C PRO A 141 5.51 -6.76 21.32
N ARG A 142 5.43 -7.10 22.60
CA ARG A 142 6.58 -7.04 23.51
C ARG A 142 7.79 -7.90 23.06
N PHE A 143 7.58 -8.89 22.21
CA PHE A 143 8.63 -9.74 21.65
C PHE A 143 9.11 -9.27 20.26
N PHE A 144 8.57 -8.15 19.78
CA PHE A 144 9.03 -7.55 18.53
C PHE A 144 10.46 -7.05 18.67
N SER A 145 11.25 -7.26 17.63
CA SER A 145 12.54 -6.63 17.45
C SER A 145 12.96 -6.67 15.98
N CYS A 146 13.84 -5.78 15.60
CA CYS A 146 14.50 -5.70 14.29
C CYS A 146 15.83 -4.96 14.44
N GLU A 147 16.76 -5.14 13.50
CA GLU A 147 17.99 -4.36 13.42
C GLU A 147 17.80 -3.08 12.62
N GLY A 148 16.76 -3.04 11.76
CA GLY A 148 16.35 -1.84 11.05
C GLY A 148 14.83 -1.76 10.91
N LEU A 149 14.26 -0.57 11.02
CA LEU A 149 12.83 -0.30 10.88
C LEU A 149 12.59 0.71 9.76
N ILE A 150 11.90 0.30 8.70
CA ILE A 150 11.45 1.20 7.64
C ILE A 150 10.05 1.67 7.97
N CYS A 151 9.91 2.96 8.22
CA CYS A 151 8.64 3.64 8.45
C CYS A 151 8.11 4.20 7.14
N THR A 152 6.85 3.90 6.81
CA THR A 152 6.22 4.28 5.53
C THR A 152 5.63 5.68 5.55
N ASN A 153 5.54 6.32 6.72
CA ASN A 153 5.06 7.70 6.87
C ASN A 153 5.74 8.41 8.04
N PRO A 154 5.65 9.77 8.09
CA PRO A 154 6.30 10.57 9.13
C PRO A 154 5.83 10.22 10.55
N LEU A 155 4.54 9.96 10.76
CA LEU A 155 4.00 9.64 12.09
C LEU A 155 4.62 8.35 12.66
N TYR A 156 4.81 7.34 11.81
CA TYR A 156 5.47 6.10 12.23
C TYR A 156 6.95 6.33 12.51
N PHE A 157 7.61 7.16 11.68
CA PHE A 157 9.02 7.50 11.87
C PHE A 157 9.23 8.25 13.19
N GLU A 158 8.50 9.32 13.45
CA GLU A 158 8.62 10.13 14.66
C GLU A 158 8.37 9.31 15.94
N ARG A 159 7.41 8.38 15.92
CA ARG A 159 7.12 7.50 17.07
C ARG A 159 8.18 6.45 17.35
N ASN A 160 9.01 6.09 16.36
CA ASN A 160 9.88 4.94 16.44
C ASN A 160 11.39 5.29 16.37
N ARG A 161 11.78 6.48 15.90
CA ARG A 161 13.16 6.87 15.64
C ARG A 161 14.10 6.81 16.84
N ASP A 162 13.59 7.09 18.03
CA ASP A 162 14.40 7.09 19.26
C ASP A 162 14.56 5.67 19.85
N ARG A 163 13.78 4.72 19.36
CA ARG A 163 13.73 3.35 19.88
C ARG A 163 14.39 2.33 18.96
N TRP A 164 14.32 2.57 17.67
CA TRP A 164 14.80 1.67 16.64
C TRP A 164 15.76 2.40 15.69
N ASN A 165 16.75 1.68 15.14
CA ASN A 165 17.43 2.18 13.95
C ASN A 165 16.40 2.26 12.83
N SER A 166 15.85 3.45 12.59
CA SER A 166 14.71 3.64 11.71
C SER A 166 14.96 4.68 10.62
N THR A 167 14.30 4.48 9.50
CA THR A 167 14.33 5.40 8.36
C THR A 167 12.93 5.63 7.81
N LEU A 168 12.72 6.77 7.16
CA LEU A 168 11.47 7.14 6.50
C LEU A 168 11.59 6.88 4.99
N ILE A 169 10.94 5.81 4.51
CA ILE A 169 10.92 5.46 3.09
C ILE A 169 9.46 5.33 2.64
N PRO A 170 9.00 6.15 1.68
CA PRO A 170 7.66 6.05 1.12
C PRO A 170 7.48 4.79 0.28
N ASN A 171 6.23 4.44 -0.02
CA ASN A 171 5.95 3.52 -1.11
C ASN A 171 6.18 4.20 -2.46
N GLY A 172 6.23 3.39 -3.52
CA GLY A 172 6.52 3.86 -4.85
C GLY A 172 5.36 3.67 -5.84
N VAL A 173 5.63 4.10 -7.05
CA VAL A 173 4.78 3.95 -8.22
C VAL A 173 5.64 3.60 -9.43
N ASP A 174 5.07 2.92 -10.42
CA ASP A 174 5.73 2.64 -11.69
C ASP A 174 5.44 3.75 -12.72
N PRO A 175 6.41 4.63 -13.06
CA PRO A 175 6.22 5.71 -14.03
C PRO A 175 5.97 5.22 -15.45
N ALA A 176 6.33 3.98 -15.77
CA ALA A 176 6.06 3.40 -17.09
C ALA A 176 4.58 3.00 -17.24
N ARG A 177 3.87 2.83 -16.14
CA ARG A 177 2.45 2.48 -16.12
C ARG A 177 1.57 3.67 -15.76
N PHE A 178 1.90 4.39 -14.70
CA PHE A 178 1.15 5.54 -14.20
C PHE A 178 1.81 6.83 -14.70
N PHE A 179 1.25 7.41 -15.76
CA PHE A 179 1.70 8.65 -16.39
C PHE A 179 0.52 9.40 -17.02
N PRO A 180 0.60 10.71 -17.25
CA PRO A 180 -0.45 11.46 -17.92
C PRO A 180 -0.68 10.95 -19.35
N GLY A 181 -1.93 10.81 -19.75
CA GLY A 181 -2.29 10.29 -21.06
C GLY A 181 -3.76 10.54 -21.41
N PRO A 182 -4.23 10.04 -22.54
CA PRO A 182 -5.60 10.23 -22.97
C PRO A 182 -6.61 9.54 -22.02
N GLN A 183 -7.76 10.16 -21.89
CA GLN A 183 -8.91 9.56 -21.21
C GLN A 183 -9.49 8.41 -22.05
N ARG A 184 -9.93 7.35 -21.39
CA ARG A 184 -10.54 6.16 -22.02
C ARG A 184 -11.89 5.83 -21.38
N LYS A 185 -12.71 6.87 -21.12
CA LYS A 185 -13.99 6.70 -20.43
C LYS A 185 -14.86 5.64 -21.08
N THR A 186 -15.04 5.68 -22.39
CA THR A 186 -15.87 4.72 -23.13
C THR A 186 -15.37 3.28 -23.03
N GLU A 187 -14.06 3.08 -23.17
CA GLU A 187 -13.43 1.74 -23.10
C GLU A 187 -13.57 1.11 -21.70
N LEU A 188 -13.62 1.96 -20.67
CA LEU A 188 -13.78 1.54 -19.27
C LEU A 188 -15.26 1.48 -18.84
N GLY A 189 -16.21 1.82 -19.72
CA GLY A 189 -17.63 1.90 -19.38
C GLY A 189 -17.95 3.03 -18.40
N LEU A 190 -17.12 4.07 -18.32
CA LEU A 190 -17.34 5.22 -17.45
C LEU A 190 -18.32 6.22 -18.08
N PRO A 191 -19.05 6.99 -17.25
CA PRO A 191 -19.91 8.07 -17.73
C PRO A 191 -19.14 9.08 -18.58
N THR A 192 -19.75 9.56 -19.67
CA THR A 192 -19.14 10.52 -20.61
C THR A 192 -19.91 11.84 -20.70
N ASP A 193 -21.08 11.91 -20.11
CA ASP A 193 -21.98 13.09 -20.16
C ASP A 193 -21.65 14.16 -19.12
N ARG A 194 -20.90 13.79 -18.07
CA ARG A 194 -20.51 14.68 -16.97
C ARG A 194 -19.13 14.34 -16.45
N PRO A 195 -18.49 15.25 -15.67
CA PRO A 195 -17.25 14.96 -14.98
C PRO A 195 -17.34 13.73 -14.07
N VAL A 196 -16.26 12.97 -14.01
CA VAL A 196 -16.09 11.78 -13.18
C VAL A 196 -15.26 12.09 -11.95
N VAL A 197 -15.85 12.00 -10.78
CA VAL A 197 -15.16 11.95 -9.49
C VAL A 197 -14.89 10.49 -9.16
N LEU A 198 -13.64 10.11 -9.07
CA LEU A 198 -13.19 8.73 -8.85
C LEU A 198 -12.78 8.52 -7.39
N MET A 199 -13.28 7.47 -6.78
CA MET A 199 -12.71 6.88 -5.56
C MET A 199 -12.18 5.48 -5.87
N VAL A 200 -10.97 5.16 -5.37
CA VAL A 200 -10.41 3.81 -5.41
C VAL A 200 -10.27 3.34 -3.96
N SER A 201 -11.14 2.42 -3.55
CA SER A 201 -11.26 2.08 -2.13
C SER A 201 -11.98 0.77 -1.88
N ALA A 202 -11.53 0.00 -0.87
CA ALA A 202 -12.37 -1.03 -0.28
C ALA A 202 -13.63 -0.40 0.35
N LEU A 203 -14.76 -1.11 0.27
CA LEU A 203 -16.02 -0.67 0.90
C LEU A 203 -16.05 -1.09 2.37
N GLU A 204 -15.28 -0.37 3.18
CA GLU A 204 -15.16 -0.54 4.63
C GLU A 204 -15.44 0.80 5.33
N SER A 205 -15.93 0.77 6.57
CA SER A 205 -16.28 1.98 7.33
C SER A 205 -15.12 2.97 7.44
N GLY A 206 -13.92 2.47 7.66
CA GLY A 206 -12.71 3.30 7.76
C GLY A 206 -12.31 4.03 6.47
N LYS A 207 -12.87 3.66 5.33
CA LYS A 207 -12.60 4.30 4.02
C LYS A 207 -13.56 5.45 3.71
N ARG A 208 -14.64 5.61 4.48
CA ARG A 208 -15.55 6.77 4.45
C ARG A 208 -16.18 7.06 3.08
N VAL A 209 -16.50 6.00 2.33
CA VAL A 209 -17.16 6.13 1.02
C VAL A 209 -18.55 6.77 1.16
N ILE A 210 -19.27 6.46 2.25
CA ILE A 210 -20.59 7.00 2.52
C ILE A 210 -20.57 8.52 2.72
N GLU A 211 -19.55 9.04 3.41
CA GLU A 211 -19.35 10.47 3.59
C GLU A 211 -19.06 11.17 2.27
N ALA A 212 -18.26 10.57 1.41
CA ALA A 212 -18.06 11.06 0.05
C ALA A 212 -19.36 11.10 -0.77
N MET A 213 -20.20 10.06 -0.67
CA MET A 213 -21.49 10.02 -1.34
C MET A 213 -22.43 11.15 -0.88
N ARG A 214 -22.43 11.45 0.42
CA ARG A 214 -23.21 12.58 0.97
C ARG A 214 -22.72 13.92 0.42
N ALA A 215 -21.41 14.15 0.35
CA ALA A 215 -20.86 15.35 -0.26
C ALA A 215 -21.20 15.46 -1.75
N MET A 216 -21.15 14.33 -2.47
CA MET A 216 -21.49 14.26 -3.89
C MET A 216 -22.99 14.45 -4.18
N ALA A 217 -23.88 14.27 -3.19
CA ALA A 217 -25.30 14.60 -3.35
C ALA A 217 -25.49 16.07 -3.69
N ASP A 218 -24.65 16.95 -3.12
CA ASP A 218 -24.68 18.39 -3.34
C ASP A 218 -23.84 18.83 -4.58
N VAL A 219 -23.35 17.88 -5.40
CA VAL A 219 -22.61 18.13 -6.66
C VAL A 219 -23.38 17.51 -7.84
N PRO A 220 -24.50 18.15 -8.30
CA PRO A 220 -25.41 17.53 -9.26
C PRO A 220 -24.81 17.31 -10.67
N ASP A 221 -23.79 18.06 -11.01
CA ASP A 221 -23.20 18.06 -12.36
C ASP A 221 -22.04 17.05 -12.53
N ALA A 222 -21.82 16.14 -11.57
CA ALA A 222 -20.77 15.15 -11.64
C ALA A 222 -21.27 13.74 -11.30
N HIS A 223 -20.59 12.73 -11.84
CA HIS A 223 -20.75 11.33 -11.48
C HIS A 223 -19.76 10.93 -10.39
N LEU A 224 -20.19 10.12 -9.43
CA LEU A 224 -19.28 9.42 -8.52
C LEU A 224 -19.04 8.00 -9.04
N VAL A 225 -17.78 7.67 -9.30
CA VAL A 225 -17.34 6.32 -9.65
C VAL A 225 -16.53 5.76 -8.48
N VAL A 226 -16.98 4.64 -7.92
CA VAL A 226 -16.26 3.94 -6.84
C VAL A 226 -15.66 2.64 -7.39
N ALA A 227 -14.35 2.62 -7.51
CA ALA A 227 -13.58 1.44 -7.93
C ALA A 227 -13.22 0.62 -6.69
N GLY A 228 -13.99 -0.42 -6.43
CA GLY A 228 -13.77 -1.33 -5.31
C GLY A 228 -15.00 -2.11 -4.87
N ASP A 229 -14.78 -2.98 -3.89
CA ASP A 229 -15.80 -3.82 -3.28
C ASP A 229 -15.51 -4.00 -1.78
N GLY A 230 -16.45 -4.55 -1.02
CA GLY A 230 -16.27 -4.82 0.40
C GLY A 230 -17.57 -5.03 1.16
N PRO A 231 -17.47 -5.20 2.50
CA PRO A 231 -18.63 -5.52 3.34
C PRO A 231 -19.78 -4.50 3.28
N LEU A 232 -19.47 -3.22 3.01
CA LEU A 232 -20.50 -2.17 2.92
C LEU A 232 -21.19 -2.08 1.54
N ARG A 233 -20.95 -3.02 0.63
CA ARG A 233 -21.48 -3.02 -0.73
C ARG A 233 -22.99 -2.76 -0.77
N ALA A 234 -23.77 -3.53 -0.04
CA ALA A 234 -25.24 -3.44 -0.05
C ALA A 234 -25.74 -2.07 0.48
N GLU A 235 -25.06 -1.53 1.48
CA GLU A 235 -25.36 -0.21 2.04
C GLU A 235 -25.04 0.90 1.05
N VAL A 236 -23.87 0.84 0.42
CA VAL A 236 -23.41 1.80 -0.61
C VAL A 236 -24.38 1.79 -1.80
N ASP A 237 -24.75 0.61 -2.31
CA ASP A 237 -25.68 0.51 -3.46
C ASP A 237 -27.07 1.07 -3.13
N ARG A 238 -27.59 0.83 -1.92
CA ARG A 238 -28.83 1.40 -1.45
C ARG A 238 -28.78 2.93 -1.32
N LEU A 239 -27.77 3.46 -0.65
CA LEU A 239 -27.58 4.90 -0.49
C LEU A 239 -27.37 5.61 -1.83
N ALA A 240 -26.72 4.97 -2.79
CA ALA A 240 -26.51 5.53 -4.12
C ALA A 240 -27.84 5.76 -4.86
N ALA A 241 -28.77 4.84 -4.73
CA ALA A 241 -30.12 5.00 -5.31
C ALA A 241 -30.87 6.22 -4.75
N ASP A 242 -30.69 6.50 -3.46
CA ASP A 242 -31.37 7.60 -2.77
C ASP A 242 -30.64 8.96 -3.02
N LEU A 243 -29.31 8.99 -2.88
CA LEU A 243 -28.52 10.23 -2.87
C LEU A 243 -28.02 10.64 -4.26
N LEU A 244 -27.74 9.67 -5.14
CA LEU A 244 -27.06 9.89 -6.42
C LEU A 244 -27.81 9.22 -7.59
N PRO A 245 -29.12 9.41 -7.75
CA PRO A 245 -29.92 8.75 -8.79
C PRO A 245 -29.37 9.06 -10.18
N GLY A 246 -28.96 8.00 -10.92
CA GLY A 246 -28.36 8.11 -12.26
C GLY A 246 -26.95 8.74 -12.30
N ARG A 247 -26.29 8.97 -11.16
CA ARG A 247 -24.97 9.63 -11.05
C ARG A 247 -23.96 8.82 -10.22
N PHE A 248 -24.22 7.53 -10.04
CA PHE A 248 -23.33 6.64 -9.29
C PHE A 248 -22.98 5.40 -10.11
N MET A 249 -21.71 5.02 -10.07
CA MET A 249 -21.23 3.77 -10.63
C MET A 249 -20.28 3.11 -9.63
N ARG A 250 -20.50 1.84 -9.33
CA ARG A 250 -19.55 1.02 -8.59
C ARG A 250 -19.11 -0.14 -9.49
N ALA A 251 -17.80 -0.32 -9.59
CA ALA A 251 -17.20 -1.42 -10.36
C ALA A 251 -15.88 -1.87 -9.73
N THR A 252 -15.46 -3.08 -10.06
CA THR A 252 -14.11 -3.56 -9.81
C THR A 252 -13.32 -3.52 -11.11
N PHE A 253 -12.09 -3.02 -11.04
CA PHE A 253 -11.19 -2.93 -12.19
C PHE A 253 -9.96 -3.82 -11.97
N ARG A 254 -9.46 -4.40 -13.05
CA ARG A 254 -8.20 -5.15 -13.00
C ARG A 254 -7.03 -4.19 -12.79
N HIS A 255 -5.96 -4.67 -12.17
CA HIS A 255 -4.78 -3.85 -11.87
C HIS A 255 -4.19 -3.18 -13.14
N GLU A 256 -4.26 -3.85 -14.29
CA GLU A 256 -3.79 -3.31 -15.58
C GLU A 256 -4.63 -2.13 -16.07
N GLN A 257 -5.90 -2.03 -15.67
CA GLN A 257 -6.81 -0.94 -16.05
C GLN A 257 -6.68 0.30 -15.16
N MET A 258 -6.02 0.17 -13.99
CA MET A 258 -5.94 1.26 -13.02
C MET A 258 -5.31 2.55 -13.57
N PRO A 259 -4.21 2.51 -14.37
CA PRO A 259 -3.67 3.73 -14.95
C PRO A 259 -4.66 4.47 -15.87
N ASP A 260 -5.40 3.72 -16.70
CA ASP A 260 -6.42 4.31 -17.57
C ASP A 260 -7.62 4.84 -16.78
N LEU A 261 -7.95 4.20 -15.67
CA LEU A 261 -9.01 4.64 -14.77
C LEU A 261 -8.66 6.01 -14.14
N TYR A 262 -7.45 6.16 -13.59
CA TYR A 262 -7.01 7.46 -13.04
C TYR A 262 -6.95 8.54 -14.12
N ARG A 263 -6.38 8.26 -15.30
CA ARG A 263 -6.35 9.21 -16.42
C ARG A 263 -7.73 9.64 -16.90
N SER A 264 -8.73 8.78 -16.76
CA SER A 264 -10.11 9.02 -17.19
C SER A 264 -10.96 9.74 -16.14
N ALA A 265 -10.47 9.91 -14.92
CA ALA A 265 -11.12 10.71 -13.90
C ALA A 265 -10.82 12.20 -14.07
N ASP A 266 -11.82 13.04 -13.82
CA ASP A 266 -11.67 14.49 -13.79
C ASP A 266 -11.21 14.96 -12.39
N LEU A 267 -11.48 14.13 -11.35
CA LEU A 267 -11.06 14.35 -9.97
C LEU A 267 -10.89 12.99 -9.27
N PHE A 268 -9.81 12.81 -8.53
CA PHE A 268 -9.65 11.72 -7.57
C PHE A 268 -10.00 12.20 -6.16
N LEU A 269 -10.93 11.51 -5.51
CA LEU A 269 -11.41 11.81 -4.18
C LEU A 269 -11.01 10.72 -3.18
N HIS A 270 -10.44 11.11 -2.04
CA HIS A 270 -10.12 10.17 -0.98
C HIS A 270 -10.40 10.76 0.40
N THR A 271 -11.34 10.15 1.12
CA THR A 271 -11.92 10.69 2.36
C THR A 271 -11.42 10.00 3.63
N LYS A 272 -10.51 9.01 3.51
CA LYS A 272 -9.99 8.30 4.67
C LYS A 272 -9.13 9.20 5.55
N ILE A 273 -9.43 9.19 6.84
CA ILE A 273 -8.63 9.82 7.89
C ILE A 273 -7.53 8.84 8.31
N ARG A 274 -6.30 9.34 8.50
CA ARG A 274 -5.13 8.56 8.96
C ARG A 274 -4.80 7.37 8.06
N GLU A 275 -4.53 7.63 6.77
CA GLU A 275 -3.99 6.62 5.89
C GLU A 275 -2.55 6.25 6.30
N SER A 276 -2.15 4.98 6.13
CA SER A 276 -0.78 4.55 6.40
C SER A 276 0.22 5.15 5.41
N PHE A 277 -0.10 5.06 4.12
CA PHE A 277 0.58 5.76 3.02
C PHE A 277 -0.43 6.11 1.92
N GLY A 278 -1.26 5.13 1.49
CA GLY A 278 -2.23 5.33 0.41
C GLY A 278 -1.57 5.36 -0.98
N ASN A 279 -1.20 4.19 -1.49
CA ASN A 279 -0.63 4.05 -2.84
C ASN A 279 -1.47 4.74 -3.91
N VAL A 280 -2.79 4.75 -3.73
CA VAL A 280 -3.76 5.43 -4.62
C VAL A 280 -3.49 6.92 -4.83
N TYR A 281 -2.88 7.60 -3.86
CA TYR A 281 -2.49 9.00 -3.99
C TYR A 281 -1.37 9.19 -5.02
N VAL A 282 -0.31 8.39 -4.88
CA VAL A 282 0.84 8.50 -5.80
C VAL A 282 0.51 7.97 -7.19
N GLU A 283 -0.42 7.03 -7.30
CA GLU A 283 -0.97 6.55 -8.57
C GLU A 283 -1.75 7.66 -9.28
N ALA A 284 -2.67 8.34 -8.58
CA ALA A 284 -3.45 9.46 -9.10
C ALA A 284 -2.55 10.64 -9.49
N LEU A 285 -1.62 11.05 -8.60
CA LEU A 285 -0.62 12.09 -8.90
C LEU A 285 0.19 11.77 -10.15
N SER A 286 0.66 10.52 -10.26
CA SER A 286 1.48 10.07 -11.40
C SER A 286 0.73 10.08 -12.72
N CYS A 287 -0.59 9.96 -12.69
CA CYS A 287 -1.46 10.14 -13.85
C CYS A 287 -1.80 11.61 -14.13
N GLY A 288 -1.39 12.52 -13.26
CA GLY A 288 -1.73 13.94 -13.34
C GLY A 288 -3.17 14.25 -12.98
N THR A 289 -3.89 13.31 -12.34
CA THR A 289 -5.29 13.48 -11.93
C THR A 289 -5.36 14.48 -10.76
N PRO A 290 -6.21 15.50 -10.81
CA PRO A 290 -6.47 16.39 -9.67
C PRO A 290 -6.94 15.60 -8.44
N ILE A 291 -6.56 16.02 -7.23
CA ILE A 291 -6.86 15.29 -6.00
C ILE A 291 -7.51 16.19 -4.96
N VAL A 292 -8.59 15.70 -4.35
CA VAL A 292 -9.14 16.19 -3.09
C VAL A 292 -9.02 15.09 -2.04
N ALA A 293 -8.41 15.41 -0.91
CA ALA A 293 -8.17 14.44 0.17
C ALA A 293 -8.33 15.04 1.56
N HIS A 294 -8.37 14.17 2.57
CA HIS A 294 -8.38 14.61 3.97
C HIS A 294 -7.07 15.30 4.35
N ASP A 295 -7.18 16.40 5.09
CA ASP A 295 -6.05 17.20 5.54
C ASP A 295 -5.47 16.63 6.84
N ASP A 296 -4.38 15.88 6.72
CA ASP A 296 -3.57 15.43 7.85
C ASP A 296 -2.06 15.48 7.52
N GLU A 297 -1.23 15.21 8.52
CA GLU A 297 0.23 15.26 8.36
C GLU A 297 0.76 14.31 7.29
N VAL A 298 0.16 13.11 7.18
CA VAL A 298 0.59 12.09 6.21
C VAL A 298 0.21 12.50 4.79
N THR A 299 -1.01 12.98 4.58
CA THR A 299 -1.48 13.46 3.27
C THR A 299 -0.74 14.70 2.81
N ARG A 300 -0.46 15.66 3.71
CA ARG A 300 0.41 16.82 3.43
C ARG A 300 1.81 16.38 2.98
N TRP A 301 2.40 15.41 3.66
CA TRP A 301 3.73 14.90 3.30
C TRP A 301 3.75 14.16 1.96
N ILE A 302 2.69 13.38 1.65
CA ILE A 302 2.60 12.62 0.40
C ILE A 302 2.29 13.53 -0.79
N LEU A 303 1.35 14.46 -0.63
CA LEU A 303 0.75 15.21 -1.74
C LEU A 303 1.39 16.58 -1.94
N GLY A 304 2.04 17.15 -0.90
CA GLY A 304 2.60 18.50 -0.94
C GLY A 304 1.55 19.53 -1.37
N GLU A 305 1.92 20.39 -2.30
CA GLU A 305 1.05 21.43 -2.91
C GLU A 305 0.28 20.94 -4.16
N HIS A 306 0.33 19.63 -4.44
CA HIS A 306 -0.24 19.03 -5.64
C HIS A 306 -1.66 18.50 -5.47
N ALA A 307 -2.30 18.78 -4.33
CA ALA A 307 -3.68 18.39 -4.03
C ALA A 307 -4.40 19.47 -3.23
N ILE A 308 -5.72 19.43 -3.23
CA ILE A 308 -6.55 20.18 -2.29
C ILE A 308 -6.81 19.33 -1.06
N LEU A 309 -6.35 19.80 0.09
CA LEU A 309 -6.52 19.13 1.37
C LEU A 309 -7.56 19.89 2.21
N VAL A 310 -8.57 19.16 2.68
CA VAL A 310 -9.67 19.71 3.47
C VAL A 310 -10.03 18.77 4.62
N ASP A 311 -10.67 19.31 5.65
CA ASP A 311 -11.29 18.46 6.65
C ASP A 311 -12.51 17.74 6.04
N THR A 312 -12.34 16.48 5.67
CA THR A 312 -13.39 15.65 5.07
C THR A 312 -14.47 15.23 6.08
N GLU A 313 -14.37 15.58 7.35
CA GLU A 313 -15.44 15.41 8.34
C GLU A 313 -16.48 16.54 8.21
N LEU A 314 -16.09 17.67 7.61
CA LEU A 314 -16.99 18.78 7.31
C LEU A 314 -17.53 18.63 5.88
N GLN A 315 -18.75 18.12 5.75
CA GLN A 315 -19.38 17.88 4.44
C GLN A 315 -19.37 19.11 3.53
N ALA A 316 -19.69 20.30 4.07
CA ALA A 316 -19.70 21.54 3.29
C ALA A 316 -18.31 21.87 2.70
N ALA A 317 -17.25 21.75 3.49
CA ALA A 317 -15.88 22.00 3.03
C ALA A 317 -15.47 20.97 1.93
N LEU A 318 -15.83 19.72 2.11
CA LEU A 318 -15.58 18.67 1.12
C LEU A 318 -16.33 18.96 -0.20
N THR A 319 -17.60 19.31 -0.14
CA THR A 319 -18.40 19.69 -1.31
C THR A 319 -17.83 20.90 -2.03
N GLU A 320 -17.45 21.96 -1.29
CA GLU A 320 -16.84 23.16 -1.86
C GLU A 320 -15.53 22.86 -2.58
N ALA A 321 -14.67 22.03 -1.96
CA ALA A 321 -13.39 21.59 -2.57
C ALA A 321 -13.61 20.80 -3.86
N ILE A 322 -14.57 19.86 -3.88
CA ILE A 322 -14.91 19.09 -5.09
C ILE A 322 -15.39 20.03 -6.20
N VAL A 323 -16.33 20.92 -5.91
CA VAL A 323 -16.89 21.86 -6.88
C VAL A 323 -15.84 22.82 -7.40
N GLY A 324 -14.97 23.33 -6.52
CA GLY A 324 -13.88 24.23 -6.87
C GLY A 324 -12.89 23.57 -7.83
N GLU A 325 -12.46 22.36 -7.48
CA GLU A 325 -11.46 21.64 -8.28
C GLU A 325 -12.00 21.23 -9.66
N LEU A 326 -13.23 20.78 -9.75
CA LEU A 326 -13.88 20.45 -11.03
C LEU A 326 -14.03 21.66 -11.97
N LYS A 327 -14.07 22.88 -11.44
CA LYS A 327 -14.19 24.12 -12.24
C LYS A 327 -12.85 24.67 -12.73
N THR A 328 -11.79 24.44 -11.96
CA THR A 328 -10.54 25.22 -12.11
C THR A 328 -9.38 24.42 -12.65
N ARG A 329 -9.33 23.12 -12.39
CA ARG A 329 -8.18 22.28 -12.73
C ARG A 329 -8.52 21.20 -13.75
N GLY A 330 -7.52 20.85 -14.55
CA GLY A 330 -7.47 19.69 -15.41
C GLY A 330 -6.22 18.86 -15.12
N PRO A 331 -5.91 17.85 -15.92
CA PRO A 331 -4.72 17.01 -15.74
C PRO A 331 -3.43 17.84 -15.61
N ASN A 332 -2.61 17.50 -14.61
CA ASN A 332 -1.42 18.29 -14.26
C ASN A 332 -0.13 17.48 -14.44
N ALA A 333 0.57 17.72 -15.56
CA ALA A 333 1.85 17.05 -15.83
C ALA A 333 2.96 17.44 -14.83
N ALA A 334 2.91 18.61 -14.20
CA ALA A 334 3.90 18.99 -13.19
C ALA A 334 3.76 18.14 -11.92
N SER A 335 2.53 17.85 -11.49
CA SER A 335 2.24 16.92 -10.37
C SER A 335 2.77 15.52 -10.67
N ALA A 336 2.54 15.01 -11.88
CA ALA A 336 3.05 13.72 -12.32
C ALA A 336 4.60 13.65 -12.29
N ASN A 337 5.26 14.66 -12.85
CA ASN A 337 6.72 14.73 -12.85
C ASN A 337 7.30 14.83 -11.43
N TRP A 338 6.63 15.56 -10.54
CA TRP A 338 7.01 15.63 -9.13
C TRP A 338 6.87 14.27 -8.45
N ALA A 339 5.73 13.57 -8.65
CA ALA A 339 5.50 12.24 -8.11
C ALA A 339 6.54 11.23 -8.61
N HIS A 340 6.86 11.22 -9.90
CA HIS A 340 7.84 10.31 -10.48
C HIS A 340 9.25 10.52 -9.90
N ARG A 341 9.71 11.76 -9.73
CA ARG A 341 11.02 12.05 -9.13
C ARG A 341 11.11 11.63 -7.66
N ARG A 342 9.99 11.61 -6.94
CA ARG A 342 9.95 11.34 -5.51
C ARG A 342 9.61 9.89 -5.18
N TYR A 343 8.74 9.28 -5.98
CA TYR A 343 8.07 8.01 -5.69
C TYR A 343 8.29 6.94 -6.75
N SER A 344 9.11 7.12 -7.81
CA SER A 344 9.39 6.00 -8.70
C SER A 344 10.00 4.84 -7.90
N TRP A 345 9.61 3.60 -8.27
CA TRP A 345 10.17 2.42 -7.60
C TRP A 345 11.69 2.37 -7.68
N GLU A 346 12.30 2.94 -8.71
CA GLU A 346 13.76 3.06 -8.84
C GLU A 346 14.36 3.91 -7.72
N VAL A 347 13.76 5.08 -7.44
CA VAL A 347 14.18 5.99 -6.37
C VAL A 347 13.95 5.35 -5.00
N VAL A 348 12.79 4.74 -4.80
CA VAL A 348 12.43 4.07 -3.55
C VAL A 348 13.37 2.90 -3.29
N ALA A 349 13.63 2.04 -4.28
CA ALA A 349 14.56 0.90 -4.15
C ALA A 349 15.99 1.34 -3.81
N GLY A 350 16.44 2.51 -4.32
CA GLY A 350 17.71 3.10 -3.92
C GLY A 350 17.79 3.35 -2.41
N LYS A 351 16.76 3.98 -1.84
CA LYS A 351 16.67 4.25 -0.39
C LYS A 351 16.66 2.96 0.45
N TYR A 352 15.99 1.91 -0.04
CA TYR A 352 16.03 0.59 0.60
C TYR A 352 17.45 0.01 0.62
N LEU A 353 18.17 0.09 -0.52
CA LEU A 353 19.54 -0.41 -0.61
C LEU A 353 20.51 0.33 0.31
N ASP A 354 20.42 1.66 0.38
CA ASP A 354 21.21 2.49 1.26
C ASP A 354 21.02 2.07 2.71
N PHE A 355 19.76 1.90 3.13
CA PHE A 355 19.42 1.48 4.49
C PHE A 355 19.82 0.04 4.79
N PHE A 356 19.67 -0.91 3.85
CA PHE A 356 20.17 -2.28 4.02
C PHE A 356 21.69 -2.28 4.23
N GLY A 357 22.42 -1.48 3.43
CA GLY A 357 23.87 -1.34 3.59
C GLY A 357 24.27 -0.78 4.96
N GLU A 358 23.53 0.19 5.48
CA GLU A 358 23.71 0.73 6.82
C GLU A 358 23.47 -0.33 7.91
N VAL A 359 22.35 -1.03 7.85
CA VAL A 359 21.98 -2.08 8.82
C VAL A 359 22.99 -3.23 8.82
N VAL A 360 23.48 -3.64 7.65
CA VAL A 360 24.49 -4.71 7.55
C VAL A 360 25.82 -4.28 8.18
N ARG A 361 26.24 -3.03 7.95
CA ARG A 361 27.50 -2.50 8.52
C ARG A 361 27.43 -2.27 10.03
N SER A 362 26.27 -1.84 10.54
CA SER A 362 26.09 -1.52 11.97
C SER A 362 25.80 -2.75 12.85
N THR A 363 25.47 -3.88 12.24
CA THR A 363 25.21 -5.12 12.99
C THR A 363 26.52 -5.88 13.17
N PRO A 364 27.05 -6.07 14.42
CA PRO A 364 28.37 -6.65 14.72
C PRO A 364 28.49 -8.13 14.36
#